data_5180ede12ee2c7b6c0cfd193e05876e9
#
_entry.id   5180ede12ee2c7b6c0cfd193e05876e9
#
_cell.length_a   1.000
_cell.length_b   1.000
_cell.length_c   1.000
_cell.angle_alpha   90.00
_cell.angle_beta   90.00
_cell.angle_gamma   90.00
#
_symmetry.space_group_name_H-M   'P 1'
#
loop_
_entity.id
_entity.type
_entity.pdbx_description
1 polymer ?
#
loop_
_entity_poly.entity_id
_entity_poly.type
_entity_poly.pdbx_seq_one_letter_code
_entity_poly.pdbx_strand_id
1 'polypeptide(L)'
;MSDISISFPPWMIAWFQLGEATPFITIVLISLAAAFFFSRNTGRIRRAHWLKWRLVGELWLGGISFWAAGLVDQIKTDIYRAQHHYRLDKAAVLAGIKIPKSSWVSIDEEGLLYTIETAEGAVVSIDGALWRGDIRLISPRDRKAADRGMIKSAMLAEDATIQAIPCRAGMPVEFSKYGGELQHCTVTKRMDVSAEIDEGQSGKTTKDVACAKDQDVWLRTFERRLLERCVLAETAAIGMIDCAGGKEILLSGDGLDTCTLGSTQRVGPFSLSTGTLVHFSQGRLERLEMPPSSESLSISGIDLPPGTVVGLRDLSWDVEWLSVPEDSYVTIAGIKLTGRMNFDCGKFEYGALFEDTVLHGRLLPRGASISDNDLYRPTSH
;
A
#
# COMPACT_ATOMS: atom_id res chain seq x y z
N MET A 1 19.07 -16.51 -36.82
CA MET A 1 18.86 -16.91 -35.41
C MET A 1 19.54 -18.27 -35.28
N SER A 2 20.68 -18.33 -34.64
CA SER A 2 21.27 -19.61 -34.25
C SER A 2 20.57 -20.00 -32.95
N ASP A 3 19.75 -21.05 -33.05
CA ASP A 3 19.09 -21.68 -31.92
C ASP A 3 20.17 -22.18 -30.95
N ILE A 4 20.35 -21.47 -29.86
CA ILE A 4 21.05 -22.03 -28.70
C ILE A 4 20.00 -22.87 -27.98
N SER A 5 19.75 -24.07 -28.53
CA SER A 5 19.00 -25.10 -27.80
C SER A 5 19.95 -25.71 -26.76
N ILE A 6 19.84 -25.24 -25.53
CA ILE A 6 20.44 -25.92 -24.38
C ILE A 6 19.59 -27.18 -24.15
N SER A 7 19.97 -28.29 -24.77
CA SER A 7 19.35 -29.59 -24.53
C SER A 7 19.89 -30.16 -23.22
N PHE A 8 19.08 -30.11 -22.17
CA PHE A 8 19.41 -30.85 -20.96
C PHE A 8 19.25 -32.36 -21.20
N PRO A 9 20.16 -33.20 -20.69
CA PRO A 9 20.06 -34.64 -20.82
C PRO A 9 18.74 -35.12 -20.16
N PRO A 10 18.09 -36.16 -20.77
CA PRO A 10 16.75 -36.62 -20.31
C PRO A 10 16.69 -37.03 -18.85
N TRP A 11 17.80 -37.49 -18.25
CA TRP A 11 17.88 -37.83 -16.84
C TRP A 11 17.79 -36.59 -15.95
N MET A 12 18.22 -35.42 -16.40
CA MET A 12 18.18 -34.17 -15.69
C MET A 12 16.75 -33.61 -15.69
N ILE A 13 16.03 -33.76 -16.81
CA ILE A 13 14.60 -33.43 -16.93
C ILE A 13 13.75 -34.34 -16.04
N ALA A 14 14.01 -35.64 -16.03
CA ALA A 14 13.37 -36.62 -15.18
C ALA A 14 13.63 -36.33 -13.68
N TRP A 15 14.84 -35.88 -13.34
CA TRP A 15 15.19 -35.46 -11.99
C TRP A 15 14.41 -34.19 -11.54
N PHE A 16 14.18 -33.25 -12.44
CA PHE A 16 13.39 -32.05 -12.18
C PHE A 16 11.89 -32.35 -12.07
N GLN A 17 11.34 -33.30 -12.83
CA GLN A 17 9.93 -33.71 -12.71
C GLN A 17 9.65 -34.53 -11.46
N LEU A 18 10.63 -35.29 -10.94
CA LEU A 18 10.57 -35.92 -9.62
C LEU A 18 10.75 -34.95 -8.46
N GLY A 19 11.13 -33.68 -8.73
CA GLY A 19 11.58 -32.69 -7.75
C GLY A 19 10.55 -32.22 -6.73
N GLU A 20 9.25 -32.46 -6.93
CA GLU A 20 8.24 -32.07 -5.94
C GLU A 20 8.09 -33.07 -4.80
N ALA A 21 8.37 -34.37 -5.05
CA ALA A 21 8.31 -35.43 -4.03
C ALA A 21 9.67 -35.83 -3.46
N THR A 22 10.78 -35.51 -4.15
CA THR A 22 12.12 -36.00 -3.82
C THR A 22 12.73 -35.45 -2.54
N PRO A 23 12.54 -34.19 -2.09
CA PRO A 23 13.16 -33.75 -0.83
C PRO A 23 12.62 -34.57 0.35
N PHE A 24 11.34 -34.88 0.36
CA PHE A 24 10.73 -35.64 1.44
C PHE A 24 11.19 -37.12 1.44
N ILE A 25 11.23 -37.75 0.26
CA ILE A 25 11.71 -39.13 0.09
C ILE A 25 13.20 -39.25 0.41
N THR A 26 14.01 -38.29 -0.01
CA THR A 26 15.45 -38.28 0.27
C THR A 26 15.72 -38.08 1.77
N ILE A 27 14.97 -37.22 2.43
CA ILE A 27 15.05 -37.00 3.88
C ILE A 27 14.68 -38.28 4.64
N VAL A 28 13.59 -38.94 4.24
CA VAL A 28 13.15 -40.19 4.85
C VAL A 28 14.18 -41.29 4.64
N LEU A 29 14.75 -41.44 3.44
CA LEU A 29 15.75 -42.47 3.14
C LEU A 29 17.08 -42.22 3.88
N ILE A 30 17.55 -40.97 3.95
CA ILE A 30 18.78 -40.62 4.70
C ILE A 30 18.54 -40.78 6.19
N SER A 31 17.36 -40.41 6.72
CA SER A 31 16.99 -40.60 8.12
C SER A 31 16.89 -42.08 8.50
N LEU A 32 16.34 -42.92 7.61
CA LEU A 32 16.28 -44.38 7.78
C LEU A 32 17.68 -45.02 7.67
N ALA A 33 18.52 -44.59 6.74
CA ALA A 33 19.91 -45.07 6.59
C ALA A 33 20.75 -44.68 7.82
N ALA A 34 20.64 -43.44 8.30
CA ALA A 34 21.29 -42.97 9.51
C ALA A 34 20.80 -43.74 10.73
N ALA A 35 19.49 -43.96 10.90
CA ALA A 35 18.90 -44.76 11.97
C ALA A 35 19.40 -46.21 11.94
N PHE A 36 19.51 -46.80 10.75
CA PHE A 36 20.00 -48.16 10.56
C PHE A 36 21.48 -48.28 10.86
N PHE A 37 22.30 -47.33 10.40
CA PHE A 37 23.76 -47.30 10.66
C PHE A 37 24.07 -47.08 12.17
N PHE A 38 23.32 -46.21 12.83
CA PHE A 38 23.48 -45.97 14.27
C PHE A 38 22.93 -47.10 15.12
N SER A 39 21.85 -47.79 14.72
CA SER A 39 21.31 -48.94 15.48
C SER A 39 22.23 -50.15 15.48
N ARG A 40 23.03 -50.32 14.42
CA ARG A 40 23.98 -51.45 14.30
C ARG A 40 25.26 -51.27 15.12
N ASN A 41 25.60 -50.02 15.47
CA ASN A 41 26.87 -49.71 16.16
C ASN A 41 26.71 -49.36 17.66
N THR A 42 25.49 -49.30 18.21
CA THR A 42 25.24 -48.72 19.55
C THR A 42 24.99 -49.70 20.68
N GLY A 43 25.61 -50.90 20.60
CA GLY A 43 25.55 -51.84 21.77
C GLY A 43 26.12 -51.33 23.09
N ARG A 44 26.68 -50.12 23.17
CA ARG A 44 27.37 -49.62 24.40
C ARG A 44 27.18 -48.13 24.78
N ILE A 45 26.28 -47.37 24.17
CA ILE A 45 26.12 -45.93 24.53
C ILE A 45 24.85 -45.72 25.38
N ARG A 46 25.01 -45.13 26.59
CA ARG A 46 23.93 -44.82 27.54
C ARG A 46 22.82 -44.00 26.87
N ARG A 47 21.56 -44.42 27.02
CA ARG A 47 20.34 -43.89 26.42
C ARG A 47 20.19 -42.35 26.40
N ALA A 48 20.72 -41.65 27.40
CA ALA A 48 20.63 -40.19 27.52
C ALA A 48 21.50 -39.40 26.51
N HIS A 49 22.67 -39.93 26.12
CA HIS A 49 23.53 -39.32 25.11
C HIS A 49 22.99 -39.54 23.70
N TRP A 50 22.34 -40.68 23.43
CA TRP A 50 21.76 -41.00 22.15
C TRP A 50 20.61 -40.05 21.77
N LEU A 51 19.75 -39.65 22.75
CA LEU A 51 18.62 -38.73 22.50
C LEU A 51 19.09 -37.32 22.09
N LYS A 52 20.18 -36.83 22.74
CA LYS A 52 20.76 -35.51 22.39
C LYS A 52 21.37 -35.51 20.98
N TRP A 53 22.07 -36.53 20.60
CA TRP A 53 22.67 -36.64 19.27
C TRP A 53 21.63 -36.88 18.17
N ARG A 54 20.52 -37.54 18.48
CA ARG A 54 19.37 -37.70 17.59
C ARG A 54 18.69 -36.37 17.30
N LEU A 55 18.41 -35.57 18.33
CA LEU A 55 17.83 -34.21 18.19
C LEU A 55 18.74 -33.26 17.40
N VAL A 56 20.04 -33.30 17.65
CA VAL A 56 21.02 -32.50 16.87
C VAL A 56 21.05 -32.96 15.42
N GLY A 57 21.00 -34.28 15.16
CA GLY A 57 20.98 -34.83 13.81
C GLY A 57 19.69 -34.46 13.04
N GLU A 58 18.54 -34.52 13.68
CA GLU A 58 17.25 -34.12 13.09
C GLU A 58 17.19 -32.60 12.81
N LEU A 59 17.75 -31.76 13.67
CA LEU A 59 17.87 -30.33 13.45
C LEU A 59 18.84 -29.97 12.31
N TRP A 60 19.96 -30.68 12.22
CA TRP A 60 20.93 -30.51 11.12
C TRP A 60 20.37 -30.94 9.77
N LEU A 61 19.70 -32.11 9.72
CA LEU A 61 19.06 -32.61 8.50
C LEU A 61 17.90 -31.72 8.07
N GLY A 62 17.11 -31.20 9.02
CA GLY A 62 16.06 -30.22 8.74
C GLY A 62 16.62 -28.92 8.17
N GLY A 63 17.71 -28.39 8.74
CA GLY A 63 18.39 -27.19 8.25
C GLY A 63 18.99 -27.36 6.86
N ILE A 64 19.66 -28.48 6.59
CA ILE A 64 20.21 -28.80 5.26
C ILE A 64 19.08 -28.95 4.22
N SER A 65 17.98 -29.57 4.60
CA SER A 65 16.84 -29.78 3.69
C SER A 65 16.14 -28.46 3.36
N PHE A 66 15.98 -27.59 4.33
CA PHE A 66 15.43 -26.24 4.11
C PHE A 66 16.33 -25.41 3.20
N TRP A 67 17.64 -25.48 3.42
CA TRP A 67 18.62 -24.78 2.57
C TRP A 67 18.67 -25.36 1.15
N ALA A 68 18.62 -26.68 1.02
CA ALA A 68 18.56 -27.34 -0.29
C ALA A 68 17.27 -27.01 -1.05
N ALA A 69 16.13 -26.94 -0.39
CA ALA A 69 14.87 -26.53 -1.01
C ALA A 69 14.93 -25.08 -1.50
N GLY A 70 15.49 -24.16 -0.69
CA GLY A 70 15.72 -22.77 -1.10
C GLY A 70 16.66 -22.66 -2.32
N LEU A 71 17.74 -23.46 -2.34
CA LEU A 71 18.67 -23.49 -3.47
C LEU A 71 18.01 -24.02 -4.76
N VAL A 72 17.19 -25.06 -4.66
CA VAL A 72 16.46 -25.62 -5.80
C VAL A 72 15.46 -24.60 -6.35
N ASP A 73 14.76 -23.88 -5.48
CA ASP A 73 13.81 -22.85 -5.88
C ASP A 73 14.52 -21.65 -6.54
N GLN A 74 15.68 -21.28 -6.04
CA GLN A 74 16.52 -20.25 -6.64
C GLN A 74 17.05 -20.68 -8.01
N ILE A 75 17.52 -21.92 -8.17
CA ILE A 75 17.97 -22.47 -9.46
C ILE A 75 16.82 -22.53 -10.46
N LYS A 76 15.61 -22.97 -10.04
CA LYS A 76 14.41 -22.95 -10.91
C LYS A 76 14.09 -21.54 -11.38
N THR A 77 14.14 -20.57 -10.46
CA THR A 77 13.90 -19.16 -10.76
C THR A 77 14.94 -18.59 -11.74
N ASP A 78 16.21 -18.94 -11.55
CA ASP A 78 17.30 -18.47 -12.42
C ASP A 78 17.23 -19.12 -13.82
N ILE A 79 16.88 -20.40 -13.90
CA ILE A 79 16.61 -21.09 -15.17
C ILE A 79 15.41 -20.46 -15.88
N TYR A 80 14.31 -20.22 -15.17
CA TYR A 80 13.13 -19.56 -15.70
C TYR A 80 13.47 -18.18 -16.26
N ARG A 81 14.21 -17.37 -15.47
CA ARG A 81 14.68 -16.06 -15.92
C ARG A 81 15.56 -16.16 -17.16
N ALA A 82 16.52 -17.07 -17.20
CA ALA A 82 17.41 -17.26 -18.36
C ALA A 82 16.65 -17.66 -19.62
N GLN A 83 15.55 -18.39 -19.49
CA GLN A 83 14.71 -18.80 -20.62
C GLN A 83 13.75 -17.70 -21.10
N HIS A 84 13.27 -16.85 -20.18
CA HIS A 84 12.21 -15.89 -20.46
C HIS A 84 12.65 -14.43 -20.40
N HIS A 85 13.90 -14.16 -19.97
CA HIS A 85 14.47 -12.83 -19.88
C HIS A 85 15.83 -12.77 -20.58
N TYR A 86 15.92 -12.07 -21.69
CA TYR A 86 17.12 -12.00 -22.51
C TYR A 86 17.37 -10.61 -23.08
N ARG A 87 18.65 -10.33 -23.35
CA ARG A 87 19.10 -9.09 -23.96
C ARG A 87 19.10 -9.17 -25.47
N LEU A 88 18.60 -8.16 -26.14
CA LEU A 88 18.61 -8.09 -27.61
C LEU A 88 19.97 -7.65 -28.13
N ASP A 89 20.62 -8.50 -28.96
CA ASP A 89 21.87 -8.16 -29.61
C ASP A 89 21.72 -7.15 -30.77
N LYS A 90 20.51 -7.06 -31.32
CA LYS A 90 20.11 -6.12 -32.38
C LYS A 90 18.69 -5.65 -32.14
N ALA A 91 18.33 -4.51 -32.75
CA ALA A 91 16.94 -4.04 -32.68
C ALA A 91 15.99 -5.10 -33.27
N ALA A 92 14.87 -5.32 -32.61
CA ALA A 92 13.87 -6.32 -32.99
C ALA A 92 12.46 -5.73 -32.97
N VAL A 93 11.55 -6.35 -33.69
CA VAL A 93 10.11 -6.07 -33.61
C VAL A 93 9.45 -7.25 -32.91
N LEU A 94 8.94 -7.03 -31.69
CA LEU A 94 8.23 -8.03 -30.89
C LEU A 94 6.83 -7.49 -30.57
N ALA A 95 5.82 -8.30 -30.79
CA ALA A 95 4.41 -7.90 -30.62
C ALA A 95 4.05 -6.55 -31.32
N GLY A 96 4.64 -6.27 -32.49
CA GLY A 96 4.46 -5.01 -33.21
C GLY A 96 5.26 -3.81 -32.68
N ILE A 97 5.96 -3.97 -31.57
CA ILE A 97 6.77 -2.92 -30.93
C ILE A 97 8.21 -3.00 -31.43
N LYS A 98 8.76 -1.89 -31.93
CA LYS A 98 10.17 -1.79 -32.32
C LYS A 98 11.02 -1.52 -31.07
N ILE A 99 11.76 -2.54 -30.65
CA ILE A 99 12.60 -2.49 -29.44
C ILE A 99 14.06 -2.25 -29.84
N PRO A 100 14.75 -1.27 -29.23
CA PRO A 100 16.14 -0.96 -29.52
C PRO A 100 17.11 -2.10 -29.18
N LYS A 101 18.28 -2.10 -29.82
CA LYS A 101 19.41 -2.96 -29.46
C LYS A 101 19.77 -2.76 -28.00
N SER A 102 20.28 -3.81 -27.36
CA SER A 102 20.74 -3.85 -25.97
C SER A 102 19.66 -3.67 -24.90
N SER A 103 18.39 -3.62 -25.29
CA SER A 103 17.25 -3.69 -24.35
C SER A 103 17.09 -5.12 -23.83
N TRP A 104 16.62 -5.23 -22.58
CA TRP A 104 16.18 -6.50 -22.03
C TRP A 104 14.69 -6.70 -22.29
N VAL A 105 14.31 -7.92 -22.57
CA VAL A 105 12.90 -8.30 -22.79
C VAL A 105 12.58 -9.54 -21.99
N SER A 106 11.37 -9.56 -21.43
CA SER A 106 10.82 -10.76 -20.81
C SER A 106 9.60 -11.23 -21.59
N ILE A 107 9.54 -12.53 -21.80
CA ILE A 107 8.42 -13.23 -22.42
C ILE A 107 7.80 -14.18 -21.39
N ASP A 108 6.51 -14.44 -21.48
CA ASP A 108 5.85 -15.45 -20.67
C ASP A 108 6.05 -16.87 -21.23
N GLU A 109 5.46 -17.87 -20.58
CA GLU A 109 5.53 -19.29 -20.99
C GLU A 109 4.91 -19.53 -22.38
N GLU A 110 4.03 -18.64 -22.84
CA GLU A 110 3.39 -18.71 -24.15
C GLU A 110 4.16 -17.96 -25.22
N GLY A 111 5.33 -17.38 -24.87
CA GLY A 111 6.18 -16.59 -25.78
C GLY A 111 5.69 -15.17 -25.99
N LEU A 112 4.80 -14.67 -25.17
CA LEU A 112 4.22 -13.33 -25.28
C LEU A 112 5.04 -12.30 -24.50
N LEU A 113 5.31 -11.16 -25.13
CA LEU A 113 6.09 -10.07 -24.54
C LEU A 113 5.39 -9.50 -23.30
N TYR A 114 6.11 -9.48 -22.16
CA TYR A 114 5.60 -9.07 -20.85
C TYR A 114 6.26 -7.80 -20.32
N THR A 115 7.60 -7.69 -20.43
CA THR A 115 8.33 -6.49 -20.06
C THR A 115 9.37 -6.11 -21.10
N ILE A 116 9.67 -4.82 -21.15
CA ILE A 116 10.78 -4.25 -21.93
C ILE A 116 11.55 -3.33 -20.99
N GLU A 117 12.82 -3.61 -20.77
CA GLU A 117 13.74 -2.69 -20.11
C GLU A 117 14.63 -2.07 -21.17
N THR A 118 14.42 -0.79 -21.47
CA THR A 118 15.19 -0.12 -22.52
C THR A 118 16.63 0.09 -22.09
N ALA A 119 17.58 -0.02 -23.04
CA ALA A 119 18.95 0.39 -22.79
C ALA A 119 19.00 1.87 -22.37
N GLU A 120 20.06 2.25 -21.65
CA GLU A 120 20.25 3.64 -21.21
C GLU A 120 20.17 4.64 -22.39
N GLY A 121 19.35 5.66 -22.25
CA GLY A 121 19.10 6.66 -23.29
C GLY A 121 18.24 6.19 -24.46
N ALA A 122 17.86 4.91 -24.52
CA ALA A 122 16.99 4.41 -25.56
C ALA A 122 15.52 4.62 -25.24
N VAL A 123 14.70 4.78 -26.28
CA VAL A 123 13.26 4.95 -26.16
C VAL A 123 12.51 3.94 -27.05
N VAL A 124 11.29 3.62 -26.65
CA VAL A 124 10.38 2.75 -27.39
C VAL A 124 9.09 3.52 -27.68
N SER A 125 8.62 3.48 -28.91
CA SER A 125 7.33 4.09 -29.28
C SER A 125 6.23 3.04 -29.15
N ILE A 126 5.22 3.32 -28.30
CA ILE A 126 4.03 2.51 -28.12
C ILE A 126 2.81 3.46 -28.03
N ASP A 127 1.77 3.19 -28.76
CA ASP A 127 0.51 3.95 -28.78
C ASP A 127 0.71 5.47 -28.97
N GLY A 128 1.70 5.85 -29.80
CA GLY A 128 1.98 7.25 -30.16
C GLY A 128 2.77 8.04 -29.12
N ALA A 129 3.16 7.45 -27.99
CA ALA A 129 4.03 8.05 -27.01
C ALA A 129 5.41 7.38 -26.96
N LEU A 130 6.42 8.10 -26.46
CA LEU A 130 7.79 7.63 -26.25
C LEU A 130 8.00 7.22 -24.81
N TRP A 131 8.45 5.99 -24.61
CA TRP A 131 8.64 5.37 -23.30
C TRP A 131 10.10 4.96 -23.08
N ARG A 132 10.54 4.95 -21.83
CA ARG A 132 11.90 4.53 -21.44
C ARG A 132 11.90 3.74 -20.13
N GLY A 133 13.03 3.10 -19.84
CA GLY A 133 13.24 2.33 -18.61
C GLY A 133 12.47 1.01 -18.61
N ASP A 134 11.90 0.65 -17.48
CA ASP A 134 11.09 -0.56 -17.29
C ASP A 134 9.65 -0.31 -17.77
N ILE A 135 9.31 -0.93 -18.90
CA ILE A 135 7.99 -0.87 -19.52
C ILE A 135 7.31 -2.22 -19.26
N ARG A 136 6.25 -2.18 -18.46
CA ARG A 136 5.42 -3.35 -18.18
C ARG A 136 4.21 -3.36 -19.08
N LEU A 137 3.98 -4.49 -19.70
CA LEU A 137 2.85 -4.68 -20.61
C LEU A 137 1.71 -5.42 -19.88
N ILE A 138 0.50 -5.18 -20.31
CA ILE A 138 -0.67 -5.92 -19.83
C ILE A 138 -0.57 -7.36 -20.33
N SER A 139 -0.75 -8.34 -19.44
CA SER A 139 -0.76 -9.75 -19.82
C SER A 139 -1.79 -9.99 -20.95
N PRO A 140 -1.43 -10.72 -22.00
CA PRO A 140 -2.35 -11.08 -23.07
C PRO A 140 -3.60 -11.83 -22.58
N ARG A 141 -3.50 -12.54 -21.45
CA ARG A 141 -4.63 -13.24 -20.82
C ARG A 141 -5.68 -12.25 -20.27
N ASP A 142 -5.24 -11.05 -19.87
CA ASP A 142 -6.11 -9.99 -19.35
C ASP A 142 -6.64 -9.09 -20.48
N ARG A 143 -6.15 -9.28 -21.73
CA ARG A 143 -6.59 -8.50 -22.90
C ARG A 143 -7.95 -9.00 -23.41
N LYS A 144 -9.03 -8.56 -22.82
CA LYS A 144 -10.37 -8.87 -23.31
C LYS A 144 -10.78 -8.09 -24.56
N ALA A 145 -10.00 -7.13 -25.02
CA ALA A 145 -10.29 -6.38 -26.25
C ALA A 145 -8.98 -5.91 -26.90
N ALA A 146 -8.81 -6.25 -28.15
CA ALA A 146 -7.67 -5.91 -29.02
C ALA A 146 -7.46 -4.40 -29.24
N ASP A 147 -8.29 -3.53 -28.67
CA ASP A 147 -8.36 -2.11 -29.01
C ASP A 147 -7.86 -1.15 -27.92
N ARG A 148 -7.31 -1.64 -26.81
CA ARG A 148 -6.91 -0.78 -25.71
C ARG A 148 -5.47 -1.05 -25.28
N GLY A 149 -4.70 0.02 -25.13
CA GLY A 149 -3.26 0.11 -24.94
C GLY A 149 -2.57 -1.08 -24.26
N MET A 150 -1.37 -1.37 -24.75
CA MET A 150 -0.60 -2.55 -24.30
C MET A 150 0.17 -2.34 -22.99
N ILE A 151 0.29 -1.09 -22.53
CA ILE A 151 1.12 -0.73 -21.39
C ILE A 151 0.32 -0.85 -20.08
N LYS A 152 0.93 -1.46 -19.07
CA LYS A 152 0.45 -1.46 -17.69
C LYS A 152 1.09 -0.33 -16.89
N SER A 153 2.40 -0.18 -17.01
CA SER A 153 3.15 0.91 -16.40
C SER A 153 4.43 1.16 -17.19
N ALA A 154 4.83 2.41 -17.29
CA ALA A 154 6.07 2.82 -17.94
C ALA A 154 6.44 4.25 -17.54
N MET A 155 7.67 4.67 -17.85
CA MET A 155 8.11 6.05 -17.67
C MET A 155 8.09 6.76 -19.04
N LEU A 156 7.47 7.95 -19.11
CA LEU A 156 7.52 8.77 -20.31
C LEU A 156 8.93 9.27 -20.58
N ALA A 157 9.37 9.22 -21.83
CA ALA A 157 10.65 9.79 -22.27
C ALA A 157 10.56 11.31 -22.49
N GLU A 158 9.41 11.80 -22.92
CA GLU A 158 9.10 13.22 -23.15
C GLU A 158 7.67 13.51 -22.69
N ASP A 159 7.35 14.79 -22.46
CA ASP A 159 5.98 15.21 -22.13
C ASP A 159 5.03 14.78 -23.24
N ALA A 160 3.94 14.11 -22.86
CA ALA A 160 2.97 13.60 -23.81
C ALA A 160 1.54 13.73 -23.29
N THR A 161 0.62 13.86 -24.21
CA THR A 161 -0.81 13.81 -23.88
C THR A 161 -1.32 12.38 -24.01
N ILE A 162 -1.61 11.76 -22.88
CA ILE A 162 -2.12 10.38 -22.81
C ILE A 162 -3.62 10.43 -22.52
N GLN A 163 -4.41 9.98 -23.48
CA GLN A 163 -5.88 9.95 -23.34
C GLN A 163 -6.46 11.31 -22.88
N ALA A 164 -6.01 12.40 -23.50
CA ALA A 164 -6.34 13.80 -23.21
C ALA A 164 -5.75 14.39 -21.91
N ILE A 165 -4.94 13.65 -21.17
CA ILE A 165 -4.24 14.14 -19.96
C ILE A 165 -2.79 14.46 -20.30
N PRO A 166 -2.30 15.68 -20.03
CA PRO A 166 -0.93 16.09 -20.32
C PRO A 166 0.02 15.57 -19.25
N CYS A 167 0.64 14.40 -19.49
CA CYS A 167 1.53 13.73 -18.58
C CYS A 167 3.00 14.18 -18.76
N ARG A 168 3.74 14.21 -17.67
CA ARG A 168 5.11 14.74 -17.57
C ARG A 168 6.16 13.67 -17.89
N ALA A 169 7.20 14.09 -18.62
CA ALA A 169 8.40 13.29 -18.87
C ALA A 169 9.13 12.89 -17.58
N GLY A 170 9.75 11.73 -17.59
CA GLY A 170 10.55 11.23 -16.48
C GLY A 170 9.76 10.78 -15.26
N MET A 171 8.45 10.78 -15.33
CA MET A 171 7.55 10.33 -14.28
C MET A 171 6.84 9.03 -14.70
N PRO A 172 6.50 8.16 -13.72
CA PRO A 172 5.76 6.94 -13.99
C PRO A 172 4.34 7.26 -14.48
N VAL A 173 3.87 6.44 -15.40
CA VAL A 173 2.48 6.44 -15.89
C VAL A 173 1.93 5.04 -15.71
N GLU A 174 0.75 4.94 -15.15
CA GLU A 174 0.08 3.67 -14.88
C GLU A 174 -1.27 3.58 -15.59
N PHE A 175 -1.57 2.38 -16.04
CA PHE A 175 -2.82 2.08 -16.74
C PHE A 175 -3.58 0.96 -16.02
N SER A 176 -4.88 1.00 -16.11
CA SER A 176 -5.77 -0.05 -15.61
C SER A 176 -5.44 -1.40 -16.25
N LYS A 177 -5.33 -2.43 -15.41
CA LYS A 177 -5.09 -3.80 -15.88
C LYS A 177 -6.22 -4.38 -16.74
N TYR A 178 -7.42 -3.79 -16.71
CA TYR A 178 -8.60 -4.30 -17.37
C TYR A 178 -8.90 -3.66 -18.71
N GLY A 179 -8.31 -2.52 -19.02
CA GLY A 179 -8.72 -1.79 -20.24
C GLY A 179 -7.70 -0.84 -20.85
N GLY A 180 -6.47 -0.78 -20.33
CA GLY A 180 -5.48 0.18 -20.83
C GLY A 180 -5.89 1.64 -20.65
N GLU A 181 -6.82 1.93 -19.76
CA GLU A 181 -7.21 3.30 -19.41
C GLU A 181 -6.19 3.90 -18.47
N LEU A 182 -5.84 5.17 -18.67
CA LEU A 182 -4.91 5.89 -17.82
C LEU A 182 -5.45 5.92 -16.38
N GLN A 183 -4.65 5.43 -15.44
CA GLN A 183 -4.97 5.42 -14.01
C GLN A 183 -4.17 6.45 -13.24
N HIS A 184 -2.91 6.68 -13.61
CA HIS A 184 -2.03 7.61 -12.91
C HIS A 184 -1.04 8.27 -13.82
N CYS A 185 -0.81 9.57 -13.66
CA CYS A 185 0.39 10.27 -14.12
C CYS A 185 0.56 11.62 -13.40
N THR A 186 1.79 12.16 -13.46
CA THR A 186 2.09 13.54 -13.04
C THR A 186 1.76 14.50 -14.18
N VAL A 187 0.92 15.52 -13.94
CA VAL A 187 0.46 16.43 -15.00
C VAL A 187 1.41 17.61 -15.22
N THR A 188 1.58 18.04 -16.49
CA THR A 188 2.47 19.15 -16.86
C THR A 188 1.85 20.52 -16.70
N LYS A 189 0.54 20.63 -16.55
CA LYS A 189 -0.20 21.88 -16.40
C LYS A 189 -1.43 21.69 -15.54
N ARG A 190 -1.96 22.78 -14.98
CA ARG A 190 -3.30 22.79 -14.35
C ARG A 190 -4.32 22.19 -15.31
N MET A 191 -5.17 21.35 -14.79
CA MET A 191 -6.23 20.74 -15.59
C MET A 191 -7.48 20.47 -14.76
N ASP A 192 -8.61 20.51 -15.41
CA ASP A 192 -9.89 20.14 -14.83
C ASP A 192 -10.15 18.65 -15.09
N VAL A 193 -10.50 17.91 -14.04
CA VAL A 193 -10.80 16.47 -14.08
C VAL A 193 -12.17 16.25 -13.50
N SER A 194 -13.01 15.48 -14.19
CA SER A 194 -14.33 15.16 -13.70
C SER A 194 -14.28 14.28 -12.45
N ALA A 195 -14.98 14.69 -11.41
CA ALA A 195 -15.12 13.99 -10.14
C ALA A 195 -16.58 13.64 -9.88
N GLU A 196 -16.85 12.48 -9.32
CA GLU A 196 -18.17 12.13 -8.80
C GLU A 196 -18.26 12.60 -7.35
N ILE A 197 -19.22 13.46 -7.08
CA ILE A 197 -19.42 14.10 -5.78
C ILE A 197 -20.81 13.73 -5.29
N ASP A 198 -20.88 13.23 -4.06
CA ASP A 198 -22.15 13.03 -3.38
C ASP A 198 -22.62 14.35 -2.76
N GLU A 199 -23.73 14.87 -3.21
CA GLU A 199 -24.39 16.06 -2.68
C GLU A 199 -25.50 15.72 -1.67
N GLY A 200 -25.42 14.55 -1.05
CA GLY A 200 -26.38 14.09 -0.05
C GLY A 200 -27.75 13.79 -0.65
N GLN A 201 -28.79 14.55 -0.24
CA GLN A 201 -30.16 14.31 -0.70
C GLN A 201 -30.36 14.50 -2.22
N SER A 202 -29.48 15.25 -2.88
CA SER A 202 -29.54 15.52 -4.33
C SER A 202 -28.93 14.39 -5.16
N GLY A 203 -28.31 13.41 -4.52
CA GLY A 203 -27.64 12.29 -5.18
C GLY A 203 -26.23 12.63 -5.69
N LYS A 204 -25.67 11.72 -6.50
CA LYS A 204 -24.33 11.88 -7.06
C LYS A 204 -24.36 12.78 -8.28
N THR A 205 -23.50 13.78 -8.29
CA THR A 205 -23.29 14.71 -9.42
C THR A 205 -21.86 14.58 -9.93
N THR A 206 -21.66 14.90 -11.22
CA THR A 206 -20.32 14.99 -11.80
C THR A 206 -19.92 16.46 -11.88
N LYS A 207 -18.79 16.81 -11.32
CA LYS A 207 -18.23 18.17 -11.29
C LYS A 207 -16.77 18.15 -11.72
N ASP A 208 -16.33 19.16 -12.45
CA ASP A 208 -14.91 19.30 -12.77
C ASP A 208 -14.15 19.93 -11.60
N VAL A 209 -13.03 19.30 -11.25
CA VAL A 209 -12.13 19.70 -10.17
C VAL A 209 -10.79 20.08 -10.78
N ALA A 210 -10.31 21.27 -10.42
CA ALA A 210 -9.02 21.77 -10.91
C ALA A 210 -7.85 21.16 -10.13
N CYS A 211 -7.09 20.30 -10.79
CA CYS A 211 -5.87 19.69 -10.27
C CYS A 211 -4.64 20.55 -10.58
N ALA A 212 -3.71 20.64 -9.64
CA ALA A 212 -2.53 21.48 -9.73
C ALA A 212 -1.51 20.91 -10.72
N LYS A 213 -0.77 21.85 -11.35
CA LYS A 213 0.37 21.55 -12.20
C LYS A 213 1.48 20.83 -11.43
N ASP A 214 2.21 19.97 -12.12
CA ASP A 214 3.40 19.24 -11.60
C ASP A 214 3.07 18.32 -10.40
N GLN A 215 1.82 17.90 -10.30
CA GLN A 215 1.33 16.99 -9.26
C GLN A 215 0.73 15.72 -9.88
N ASP A 216 0.67 14.68 -9.07
CA ASP A 216 0.08 13.40 -9.46
C ASP A 216 -1.44 13.50 -9.53
N VAL A 217 -2.00 12.87 -10.56
CA VAL A 217 -3.43 12.69 -10.74
C VAL A 217 -3.72 11.20 -10.82
N TRP A 218 -4.63 10.74 -9.98
CA TRP A 218 -5.12 9.37 -9.97
C TRP A 218 -6.57 9.34 -10.41
N LEU A 219 -6.88 8.38 -11.26
CA LEU A 219 -8.19 8.22 -11.89
C LEU A 219 -8.77 6.84 -11.59
N ARG A 220 -10.03 6.79 -11.23
CA ARG A 220 -10.82 5.55 -11.26
C ARG A 220 -11.25 5.24 -12.68
N THR A 221 -11.01 4.00 -13.09
CA THR A 221 -11.20 3.57 -14.47
C THR A 221 -12.38 2.61 -14.66
N PHE A 222 -13.23 2.42 -13.65
CA PHE A 222 -14.24 1.33 -13.59
C PHE A 222 -15.52 1.67 -14.33
N GLU A 223 -15.76 2.42 -15.19
CA GLU A 223 -16.93 2.77 -16.03
C GLU A 223 -16.78 4.18 -16.63
N ARG A 224 -16.20 5.10 -15.90
CA ARG A 224 -15.90 6.46 -16.32
C ARG A 224 -14.55 6.86 -15.73
N ARG A 225 -13.80 7.67 -16.46
CA ARG A 225 -12.58 8.28 -15.92
C ARG A 225 -12.96 9.38 -14.93
N LEU A 226 -13.02 9.02 -13.68
CA LEU A 226 -13.33 9.94 -12.59
C LEU A 226 -12.09 10.17 -11.74
N LEU A 227 -11.95 11.40 -11.24
CA LEU A 227 -10.89 11.73 -10.32
C LEU A 227 -11.00 10.87 -9.06
N GLU A 228 -9.87 10.28 -8.65
CA GLU A 228 -9.72 9.58 -7.38
C GLU A 228 -8.87 10.41 -6.41
N ARG A 229 -7.77 10.99 -6.89
CA ARG A 229 -6.85 11.75 -6.05
C ARG A 229 -6.11 12.80 -6.87
N CYS A 230 -6.00 14.01 -6.35
CA CYS A 230 -5.05 15.01 -6.83
C CYS A 230 -4.78 16.08 -5.78
N VAL A 231 -3.78 16.92 -6.04
CA VAL A 231 -3.60 18.19 -5.31
C VAL A 231 -4.44 19.25 -6.00
N LEU A 232 -5.31 19.95 -5.26
CA LEU A 232 -6.13 21.02 -5.80
C LEU A 232 -5.28 22.21 -6.28
N ALA A 233 -5.60 22.77 -7.44
CA ALA A 233 -4.95 23.99 -7.94
C ALA A 233 -5.35 25.23 -7.14
N GLU A 234 -6.59 25.25 -6.65
CA GLU A 234 -7.17 26.35 -5.87
C GLU A 234 -8.21 25.79 -4.92
N THR A 235 -8.63 26.60 -3.95
CA THR A 235 -9.72 26.22 -3.04
C THR A 235 -10.98 25.92 -3.84
N ALA A 236 -11.60 24.79 -3.57
CA ALA A 236 -12.76 24.29 -4.29
C ALA A 236 -13.79 23.65 -3.35
N ALA A 237 -15.06 23.89 -3.62
CA ALA A 237 -16.14 23.21 -2.94
C ALA A 237 -16.33 21.81 -3.54
N ILE A 238 -16.15 20.78 -2.72
CA ILE A 238 -16.38 19.38 -3.02
C ILE A 238 -17.61 18.92 -2.24
N GLY A 239 -18.76 18.85 -2.90
CA GLY A 239 -20.04 18.77 -2.20
C GLY A 239 -20.26 20.02 -1.35
N MET A 240 -20.51 19.83 -0.06
CA MET A 240 -20.71 20.93 0.91
C MET A 240 -19.41 21.33 1.64
N ILE A 241 -18.26 20.80 1.26
CA ILE A 241 -16.99 21.00 1.96
C ILE A 241 -16.05 21.85 1.10
N ASP A 242 -15.59 22.99 1.62
CA ASP A 242 -14.57 23.83 1.00
C ASP A 242 -13.18 23.24 1.28
N CYS A 243 -12.58 22.64 0.27
CA CYS A 243 -11.25 22.03 0.32
C CYS A 243 -10.17 23.01 -0.10
N ALA A 244 -9.06 23.06 0.62
CA ALA A 244 -7.98 24.02 0.43
C ALA A 244 -7.18 23.77 -0.86
N GLY A 245 -6.89 24.84 -1.61
CA GLY A 245 -5.93 24.82 -2.72
C GLY A 245 -4.52 24.45 -2.25
N GLY A 246 -3.75 23.80 -3.12
CA GLY A 246 -2.41 23.31 -2.80
C GLY A 246 -2.39 22.11 -1.84
N LYS A 247 -3.54 21.53 -1.53
CA LYS A 247 -3.67 20.34 -0.69
C LYS A 247 -4.26 19.17 -1.48
N GLU A 248 -3.88 17.96 -1.05
CA GLU A 248 -4.39 16.73 -1.63
C GLU A 248 -5.86 16.50 -1.24
N ILE A 249 -6.63 16.02 -2.20
CA ILE A 249 -7.97 15.46 -1.97
C ILE A 249 -7.98 14.00 -2.38
N LEU A 250 -8.78 13.21 -1.69
CA LEU A 250 -9.07 11.82 -2.02
C LEU A 250 -10.59 11.67 -2.16
N LEU A 251 -10.98 11.00 -3.24
CA LEU A 251 -12.37 10.73 -3.59
C LEU A 251 -12.58 9.22 -3.76
N SER A 252 -13.70 8.71 -3.30
CA SER A 252 -14.12 7.32 -3.50
C SER A 252 -15.42 7.23 -4.32
N GLY A 253 -15.93 6.00 -4.44
CA GLY A 253 -17.27 5.77 -5.01
C GLY A 253 -18.40 6.43 -4.23
N ASP A 254 -18.15 6.77 -2.98
CA ASP A 254 -19.11 7.37 -2.06
C ASP A 254 -18.90 8.89 -1.88
N GLY A 255 -18.02 9.50 -2.68
CA GLY A 255 -17.77 10.94 -2.67
C GLY A 255 -16.42 11.33 -2.09
N LEU A 256 -16.40 12.40 -1.28
CA LEU A 256 -15.17 12.91 -0.65
C LEU A 256 -14.74 12.01 0.51
N ASP A 257 -13.51 11.46 0.44
CA ASP A 257 -12.91 10.68 1.52
C ASP A 257 -11.99 11.53 2.40
N THR A 258 -11.18 12.42 1.77
CA THR A 258 -10.20 13.19 2.54
C THR A 258 -10.00 14.55 1.92
N CYS A 259 -9.96 15.59 2.78
CA CYS A 259 -9.63 16.94 2.34
C CYS A 259 -9.14 17.78 3.53
N THR A 260 -8.25 18.74 3.24
CA THR A 260 -7.91 19.81 4.17
C THR A 260 -8.88 20.98 3.97
N LEU A 261 -9.49 21.50 5.03
CA LEU A 261 -10.44 22.60 4.92
C LEU A 261 -9.78 23.91 4.45
N GLY A 262 -10.38 24.55 3.44
CA GLY A 262 -9.93 25.82 2.89
C GLY A 262 -10.44 27.05 3.62
N SER A 263 -11.50 26.88 4.38
CA SER A 263 -12.14 27.93 5.20
C SER A 263 -12.63 27.35 6.52
N THR A 264 -12.88 28.23 7.51
CA THR A 264 -13.59 27.81 8.71
C THR A 264 -15.04 27.52 8.33
N GLN A 265 -15.49 26.29 8.57
CA GLN A 265 -16.80 25.84 8.15
C GLN A 265 -17.42 24.81 9.10
N ARG A 266 -18.72 24.65 8.98
CA ARG A 266 -19.44 23.65 9.77
C ARG A 266 -19.44 22.30 9.04
N VAL A 267 -18.95 21.25 9.74
CA VAL A 267 -18.99 19.86 9.27
C VAL A 267 -19.75 19.04 10.30
N GLY A 268 -20.96 18.60 9.96
CA GLY A 268 -21.87 18.02 10.92
C GLY A 268 -22.18 18.98 12.08
N PRO A 269 -22.02 18.59 13.35
CA PRO A 269 -22.25 19.46 14.50
C PRO A 269 -21.06 20.38 14.81
N PHE A 270 -19.88 20.17 14.22
CA PHE A 270 -18.62 20.82 14.56
C PHE A 270 -18.37 22.05 13.70
N SER A 271 -17.87 23.15 14.32
CA SER A 271 -17.28 24.28 13.62
C SER A 271 -15.78 24.06 13.55
N LEU A 272 -15.27 23.71 12.39
CA LEU A 272 -13.87 23.34 12.17
C LEU A 272 -13.11 24.50 11.52
N SER A 273 -11.90 24.75 12.00
CA SER A 273 -11.04 25.82 11.49
C SER A 273 -10.41 25.46 10.16
N THR A 274 -10.02 26.49 9.40
CA THR A 274 -9.19 26.36 8.21
C THR A 274 -7.94 25.52 8.50
N GLY A 275 -7.58 24.64 7.59
CA GLY A 275 -6.42 23.76 7.71
C GLY A 275 -6.70 22.46 8.45
N THR A 276 -7.88 22.25 9.03
CA THR A 276 -8.27 20.94 9.58
C THR A 276 -8.33 19.91 8.45
N LEU A 277 -7.65 18.77 8.62
CA LEU A 277 -7.77 17.64 7.74
C LEU A 277 -8.97 16.79 8.17
N VAL A 278 -9.89 16.55 7.26
CA VAL A 278 -11.10 15.77 7.52
C VAL A 278 -11.09 14.49 6.69
N HIS A 279 -11.49 13.39 7.31
CA HIS A 279 -11.63 12.08 6.67
C HIS A 279 -13.08 11.64 6.78
N PHE A 280 -13.62 11.19 5.66
CA PHE A 280 -14.99 10.68 5.56
C PHE A 280 -14.95 9.20 5.21
N SER A 281 -15.90 8.45 5.73
CA SER A 281 -16.21 7.10 5.32
C SER A 281 -17.70 7.05 4.99
N GLN A 282 -18.01 6.59 3.79
CA GLN A 282 -19.41 6.52 3.33
C GLN A 282 -20.18 7.85 3.49
N GLY A 283 -19.50 8.98 3.18
CA GLY A 283 -20.07 10.32 3.29
C GLY A 283 -20.21 10.87 4.72
N ARG A 284 -19.65 10.19 5.73
CA ARG A 284 -19.71 10.60 7.14
C ARG A 284 -18.33 10.96 7.66
N LEU A 285 -18.23 12.01 8.45
CA LEU A 285 -16.98 12.38 9.11
C LEU A 285 -16.59 11.31 10.14
N GLU A 286 -15.47 10.64 9.88
CA GLU A 286 -14.92 9.57 10.73
C GLU A 286 -13.75 10.07 11.58
N ARG A 287 -12.96 10.98 11.01
CA ARG A 287 -11.75 11.48 11.67
C ARG A 287 -11.49 12.92 11.29
N LEU A 288 -10.97 13.70 12.23
CA LEU A 288 -10.43 15.03 11.97
C LEU A 288 -9.06 15.20 12.61
N GLU A 289 -8.19 15.97 11.96
CA GLU A 289 -6.86 16.32 12.45
C GLU A 289 -6.75 17.85 12.49
N MET A 290 -6.65 18.39 13.68
CA MET A 290 -6.54 19.83 13.88
C MET A 290 -5.15 20.32 13.50
N PRO A 291 -5.00 21.44 12.78
CA PRO A 291 -3.68 22.01 12.54
C PRO A 291 -3.06 22.50 13.86
N PRO A 292 -1.70 22.46 13.97
CA PRO A 292 -1.03 22.95 15.18
C PRO A 292 -1.25 24.45 15.48
N SER A 293 -1.68 25.22 14.48
CA SER A 293 -1.96 26.66 14.58
C SER A 293 -3.44 26.98 14.78
N SER A 294 -4.30 25.99 14.96
CA SER A 294 -5.73 26.20 15.17
C SER A 294 -6.03 26.74 16.56
N GLU A 295 -7.21 27.29 16.72
CA GLU A 295 -7.79 27.51 18.04
C GLU A 295 -8.22 26.16 18.66
N SER A 296 -8.39 26.13 19.98
CA SER A 296 -8.94 24.96 20.67
C SER A 296 -10.36 24.69 20.18
N LEU A 297 -10.69 23.41 20.02
CA LEU A 297 -12.01 22.94 19.62
C LEU A 297 -12.65 22.21 20.81
N SER A 298 -13.91 22.53 21.12
CA SER A 298 -14.65 21.78 22.14
C SER A 298 -15.55 20.73 21.49
N ILE A 299 -15.34 19.46 21.86
CA ILE A 299 -16.18 18.32 21.42
C ILE A 299 -16.67 17.58 22.66
N SER A 300 -17.98 17.39 22.76
CA SER A 300 -18.61 16.68 23.88
C SER A 300 -18.18 17.21 25.27
N GLY A 301 -17.90 18.53 25.37
CA GLY A 301 -17.45 19.16 26.61
C GLY A 301 -15.97 18.97 26.95
N ILE A 302 -15.18 18.40 26.02
CA ILE A 302 -13.73 18.26 26.12
C ILE A 302 -13.10 19.34 25.25
N ASP A 303 -12.27 20.20 25.84
CA ASP A 303 -11.52 21.21 25.13
C ASP A 303 -10.24 20.57 24.56
N LEU A 304 -10.16 20.52 23.25
CA LEU A 304 -9.08 19.88 22.50
C LEU A 304 -8.03 20.90 22.13
N PRO A 305 -6.76 20.70 22.48
CA PRO A 305 -5.69 21.59 22.06
C PRO A 305 -5.39 21.45 20.55
N PRO A 306 -4.72 22.47 19.94
CA PRO A 306 -4.24 22.39 18.58
C PRO A 306 -3.39 21.13 18.33
N GLY A 307 -3.42 20.59 17.10
CA GLY A 307 -2.70 19.38 16.76
C GLY A 307 -3.35 18.07 17.22
N THR A 308 -4.51 18.13 17.89
CA THR A 308 -5.25 16.93 18.30
C THR A 308 -5.86 16.23 17.09
N VAL A 309 -5.77 14.90 17.08
CA VAL A 309 -6.48 14.01 16.16
C VAL A 309 -7.66 13.38 16.89
N VAL A 310 -8.83 13.41 16.26
CA VAL A 310 -10.08 12.90 16.81
C VAL A 310 -10.65 11.82 15.90
N GLY A 311 -10.90 10.64 16.42
CA GLY A 311 -11.73 9.62 15.79
C GLY A 311 -13.16 9.71 16.33
N LEU A 312 -14.13 9.65 15.43
CA LEU A 312 -15.54 9.77 15.71
C LEU A 312 -16.26 8.44 15.46
N ARG A 313 -17.20 8.10 16.31
CA ARG A 313 -18.05 6.92 16.09
C ARG A 313 -19.13 7.24 15.06
N ASP A 314 -19.35 6.28 14.18
CA ASP A 314 -20.45 6.31 13.21
C ASP A 314 -21.80 6.65 13.89
N LEU A 315 -22.58 7.53 13.27
CA LEU A 315 -23.95 7.89 13.62
C LEU A 315 -24.15 8.80 14.83
N SER A 316 -23.34 8.74 15.87
CA SER A 316 -23.60 9.48 17.12
C SER A 316 -22.79 10.76 17.26
N TRP A 317 -21.76 10.97 16.45
CA TRP A 317 -20.77 12.05 16.58
C TRP A 317 -20.01 12.00 17.91
N ASP A 318 -20.08 10.87 18.62
CA ASP A 318 -19.33 10.66 19.84
C ASP A 318 -17.86 10.45 19.55
N VAL A 319 -17.02 10.96 20.43
CA VAL A 319 -15.58 10.67 20.37
C VAL A 319 -15.38 9.18 20.65
N GLU A 320 -14.67 8.50 19.76
CA GLU A 320 -14.24 7.12 19.94
C GLU A 320 -12.80 7.05 20.46
N TRP A 321 -11.95 7.93 19.94
CA TRP A 321 -10.58 8.08 20.43
C TRP A 321 -10.05 9.50 20.16
N LEU A 322 -9.09 9.91 20.98
CA LEU A 322 -8.29 11.12 20.80
C LEU A 322 -6.82 10.78 20.75
N SER A 323 -6.04 11.57 20.00
CA SER A 323 -4.57 11.56 20.08
C SER A 323 -4.14 13.02 20.27
N VAL A 324 -3.72 13.35 21.48
CA VAL A 324 -3.28 14.69 21.89
C VAL A 324 -1.76 14.75 21.78
N PRO A 325 -1.15 15.85 21.26
CA PRO A 325 0.29 16.03 21.24
C PRO A 325 0.92 15.85 22.63
N GLU A 326 2.17 15.34 22.67
CA GLU A 326 2.86 14.99 23.94
C GLU A 326 3.11 16.18 24.87
N ASP A 327 3.18 17.40 24.31
CA ASP A 327 3.39 18.67 25.02
C ASP A 327 2.08 19.38 25.41
N SER A 328 0.97 18.74 25.10
CA SER A 328 -0.38 19.26 25.33
C SER A 328 -1.21 18.26 26.13
N TYR A 329 -2.33 18.72 26.65
CA TYR A 329 -3.23 17.86 27.42
C TYR A 329 -4.70 18.24 27.21
N VAL A 330 -5.57 17.30 27.51
CA VAL A 330 -7.00 17.52 27.71
C VAL A 330 -7.33 17.25 29.17
N THR A 331 -8.41 17.89 29.68
CA THR A 331 -8.86 17.68 31.05
C THR A 331 -10.15 16.86 31.05
N ILE A 332 -10.11 15.69 31.68
CA ILE A 332 -11.28 14.81 31.86
C ILE A 332 -11.45 14.54 33.35
N ALA A 333 -12.63 14.83 33.87
CA ALA A 333 -12.93 14.73 35.32
C ALA A 333 -11.89 15.45 36.21
N GLY A 334 -11.32 16.57 35.74
CA GLY A 334 -10.30 17.34 36.45
C GLY A 334 -8.89 16.80 36.35
N ILE A 335 -8.66 15.71 35.62
CA ILE A 335 -7.34 15.07 35.41
C ILE A 335 -6.80 15.44 34.04
N LYS A 336 -5.52 15.82 33.97
CA LYS A 336 -4.82 16.15 32.72
C LYS A 336 -4.29 14.90 32.05
N LEU A 337 -4.70 14.65 30.81
CA LEU A 337 -4.35 13.47 30.02
C LEU A 337 -3.70 13.88 28.70
N THR A 338 -2.79 13.05 28.21
CA THR A 338 -2.07 13.24 26.93
C THR A 338 -1.96 11.97 26.12
N GLY A 339 -1.47 12.08 24.88
CA GLY A 339 -1.29 10.94 23.99
C GLY A 339 -2.63 10.36 23.53
N ARG A 340 -2.65 9.06 23.34
CA ARG A 340 -3.85 8.35 22.86
C ARG A 340 -4.79 8.02 24.02
N MET A 341 -6.03 8.37 23.85
CA MET A 341 -7.14 8.08 24.77
C MET A 341 -8.26 7.40 24.00
N ASN A 342 -8.95 6.48 24.65
CA ASN A 342 -10.11 5.79 24.07
C ASN A 342 -11.37 6.09 24.87
N PHE A 343 -12.50 6.04 24.15
CA PHE A 343 -13.83 6.30 24.69
C PHE A 343 -14.78 5.19 24.23
N ASP A 344 -15.69 4.80 25.12
CA ASP A 344 -16.82 3.94 24.74
C ASP A 344 -18.12 4.72 24.88
N CYS A 345 -18.85 4.87 23.77
CA CYS A 345 -20.09 5.68 23.69
C CYS A 345 -19.91 7.09 24.30
N GLY A 346 -18.79 7.75 23.97
CA GLY A 346 -18.46 9.08 24.46
C GLY A 346 -18.00 9.14 25.92
N LYS A 347 -17.89 8.01 26.61
CA LYS A 347 -17.34 7.92 27.98
C LYS A 347 -15.88 7.54 27.94
N PHE A 348 -15.06 8.21 28.72
CA PHE A 348 -13.65 7.88 28.84
C PHE A 348 -13.44 6.41 29.26
N GLU A 349 -12.57 5.71 28.59
CA GLU A 349 -12.22 4.31 28.87
C GLU A 349 -10.83 4.22 29.46
N TYR A 350 -9.82 4.74 28.76
CA TYR A 350 -8.44 4.81 29.23
C TYR A 350 -7.62 5.91 28.55
N GLY A 351 -6.53 6.34 29.20
CA GLY A 351 -5.56 7.31 28.70
C GLY A 351 -4.33 7.40 29.59
N ALA A 352 -3.35 8.22 29.20
CA ALA A 352 -2.10 8.42 29.95
C ALA A 352 -2.09 9.78 30.68
N LEU A 353 -1.54 9.81 31.88
CA LEU A 353 -1.36 11.05 32.66
C LEU A 353 -0.36 11.99 31.99
N PHE A 354 -0.71 13.28 31.89
CA PHE A 354 0.20 14.33 31.39
C PHE A 354 1.27 14.72 32.43
N GLU A 355 0.91 14.68 33.71
CA GLU A 355 1.79 15.06 34.83
C GLU A 355 1.60 14.10 36.02
N ASP A 356 2.56 14.13 36.98
CA ASP A 356 2.42 13.37 38.21
C ASP A 356 1.14 13.77 38.93
N THR A 357 0.30 12.81 39.26
CA THR A 357 -1.07 13.08 39.75
C THR A 357 -1.39 12.18 40.94
N VAL A 358 -2.00 12.75 41.96
CA VAL A 358 -2.50 11.99 43.13
C VAL A 358 -3.93 11.55 42.87
N LEU A 359 -4.15 10.25 42.70
CA LEU A 359 -5.48 9.64 42.56
C LEU A 359 -5.75 8.72 43.76
N HIS A 360 -6.82 8.96 44.44
CA HIS A 360 -7.27 8.20 45.66
C HIS A 360 -6.13 8.02 46.69
N GLY A 361 -5.37 9.10 46.92
CA GLY A 361 -4.23 9.08 47.89
C GLY A 361 -2.95 8.36 47.37
N ARG A 362 -2.96 7.90 46.13
CA ARG A 362 -1.79 7.28 45.50
C ARG A 362 -1.17 8.20 44.46
N LEU A 363 0.11 8.48 44.58
CA LEU A 363 0.86 9.23 43.54
C LEU A 363 1.13 8.31 42.33
N LEU A 364 0.66 8.72 41.17
CA LEU A 364 0.91 8.08 39.87
C LEU A 364 1.82 8.99 39.06
N PRO A 365 2.86 8.46 38.44
CA PRO A 365 3.80 9.27 37.65
C PRO A 365 3.19 9.67 36.29
N ARG A 366 3.74 10.72 35.71
CA ARG A 366 3.49 11.10 34.32
C ARG A 366 3.63 9.88 33.38
N GLY A 367 2.73 9.72 32.42
CA GLY A 367 2.69 8.61 31.46
C GLY A 367 2.06 7.34 32.04
N ALA A 368 1.68 7.29 33.30
CA ALA A 368 0.91 6.17 33.82
C ALA A 368 -0.46 6.09 33.11
N SER A 369 -0.83 4.88 32.68
CA SER A 369 -2.16 4.64 32.12
C SER A 369 -3.20 4.58 33.23
N ILE A 370 -4.30 5.27 33.01
CA ILE A 370 -5.45 5.25 33.90
C ILE A 370 -6.70 4.86 33.12
N SER A 371 -7.65 4.27 33.82
CA SER A 371 -8.93 3.82 33.28
C SER A 371 -10.11 4.60 33.87
N ASP A 372 -11.30 4.40 33.32
CA ASP A 372 -12.56 4.90 33.86
C ASP A 372 -12.73 4.57 35.36
N ASN A 373 -12.39 3.35 35.76
CA ASN A 373 -12.45 2.91 37.15
C ASN A 373 -11.53 3.71 38.09
N ASP A 374 -10.40 4.20 37.57
CA ASP A 374 -9.47 5.03 38.35
C ASP A 374 -9.99 6.46 38.52
N LEU A 375 -10.78 6.97 37.55
CA LEU A 375 -11.38 8.31 37.61
C LEU A 375 -12.60 8.37 38.52
N TYR A 376 -13.48 7.38 38.46
CA TYR A 376 -14.82 7.41 39.10
C TYR A 376 -14.99 6.44 40.26
N ARG A 377 -13.88 5.90 40.81
CA ARG A 377 -13.95 5.01 41.96
C ARG A 377 -14.60 5.74 43.15
N PRO A 378 -15.75 5.29 43.67
CA PRO A 378 -16.33 5.91 44.85
C PRO A 378 -15.33 5.80 46.00
N THR A 379 -15.01 6.92 46.63
CA THR A 379 -14.29 6.92 47.92
C THR A 379 -15.12 6.09 48.88
N SER A 380 -14.71 4.83 49.11
CA SER A 380 -15.28 4.04 50.22
C SER A 380 -14.90 4.73 51.53
N HIS A 381 -15.85 5.45 52.09
CA HIS A 381 -15.76 5.97 53.45
C HIS A 381 -15.88 4.84 54.46
#